data_35d3066a081ac9fc42c46418ab4b5089
#
_entry.id   35d3066a081ac9fc42c46418ab4b5089
#
_cell.length_a   1.000
_cell.length_b   1.000
_cell.length_c   1.000
_cell.angle_alpha   90.00
_cell.angle_beta   90.00
_cell.angle_gamma   90.00
#
_symmetry.space_group_name_H-M   'P 1'
#
loop_
_entity.id
_entity.type
_entity.pdbx_description
1 polymer ?
#
loop_
_entity_poly.entity_id
_entity_poly.type
_entity_poly.pdbx_seq_one_letter_code
_entity_poly.pdbx_strand_id
1 'polypeptide(L)'
;AYATRFWKRRGLVPEPIDVLAVIERRAKRYYGTSSDITGVVRLADSREAEALQPETPETRFDWVITSPPYYGMRTYIPDQWLRNWFVGGPDAVEYTNRAQIVHSSPEDFAADLRQVWRNAESVCAEDAKMVIRFGGITDRRADPLDLIKSSLSDSGWRITTIREAGTATEGKRQADAFLRTKSKPMVEYDVWATRP
;
A
#
# COMPACT_ATOMS: atom_id res chain seq x y z
N ALA A 1 -0.34 -18.83 15.24
CA ALA A 1 -0.86 -20.14 15.61
C ALA A 1 -1.35 -21.00 14.45
N TYR A 2 -1.99 -20.46 13.39
CA TYR A 2 -2.43 -21.25 12.22
C TYR A 2 -1.24 -21.72 11.38
N ALA A 3 -0.34 -20.82 10.99
CA ALA A 3 0.82 -21.16 10.17
C ALA A 3 1.71 -22.22 10.81
N THR A 4 1.99 -22.09 12.10
CA THR A 4 2.80 -23.08 12.83
C THR A 4 2.13 -24.48 12.86
N ARG A 5 0.80 -24.53 13.08
CA ARG A 5 0.06 -25.80 13.04
C ARG A 5 0.00 -26.39 11.64
N PHE A 6 -0.13 -25.57 10.62
CA PHE A 6 -0.11 -26.00 9.23
C PHE A 6 1.24 -26.63 8.85
N TRP A 7 2.36 -25.97 9.19
CA TRP A 7 3.70 -26.47 8.95
C TRP A 7 3.95 -27.79 9.66
N LYS A 8 3.64 -27.87 10.96
CA LYS A 8 3.81 -29.10 11.75
C LYS A 8 2.99 -30.26 11.19
N ARG A 9 1.72 -30.03 10.80
CA ARG A 9 0.86 -31.08 10.23
C ARG A 9 1.37 -31.63 8.91
N ARG A 10 2.12 -30.86 8.14
CA ARG A 10 2.64 -31.24 6.82
C ARG A 10 4.10 -31.65 6.85
N GLY A 11 4.73 -31.64 8.00
CA GLY A 11 6.17 -31.93 8.10
C GLY A 11 7.02 -30.96 7.29
N LEU A 12 6.57 -29.71 7.10
CA LEU A 12 7.32 -28.74 6.34
C LEU A 12 8.52 -28.26 7.16
N VAL A 13 9.67 -28.24 6.51
CA VAL A 13 10.93 -27.74 7.07
C VAL A 13 11.34 -26.52 6.24
N PRO A 14 11.82 -25.42 6.86
CA PRO A 14 12.36 -24.28 6.12
C PRO A 14 13.55 -24.72 5.27
N GLU A 15 13.62 -24.20 4.05
CA GLU A 15 14.82 -24.37 3.24
C GLU A 15 16.01 -23.67 3.93
N PRO A 16 17.20 -24.28 3.98
CA PRO A 16 18.38 -23.64 4.50
C PRO A 16 18.73 -22.44 3.58
N ILE A 17 18.66 -21.25 4.13
CA ILE A 17 18.96 -20.01 3.41
C ILE A 17 20.14 -19.34 4.11
N ASP A 18 21.16 -18.98 3.34
CA ASP A 18 22.20 -18.08 3.83
C ASP A 18 21.62 -16.67 3.96
N VAL A 19 21.23 -16.32 5.18
CA VAL A 19 20.59 -15.04 5.51
C VAL A 19 21.53 -13.87 5.21
N LEU A 20 22.84 -14.03 5.49
CA LEU A 20 23.81 -12.97 5.26
C LEU A 20 23.99 -12.68 3.77
N ALA A 21 24.08 -13.71 2.93
CA ALA A 21 24.13 -13.55 1.48
C ALA A 21 22.86 -12.88 0.92
N VAL A 22 21.68 -13.17 1.49
CA VAL A 22 20.43 -12.49 1.11
C VAL A 22 20.48 -11.02 1.51
N ILE A 23 20.92 -10.69 2.72
CA ILE A 23 21.04 -9.31 3.20
C ILE A 23 22.02 -8.53 2.32
N GLU A 24 23.21 -9.08 2.07
CA GLU A 24 24.24 -8.45 1.25
C GLU A 24 23.74 -8.15 -0.18
N ARG A 25 23.10 -9.12 -0.82
CA ARG A 25 22.53 -8.94 -2.16
C ARG A 25 21.44 -7.85 -2.19
N ARG A 26 20.60 -7.78 -1.15
CA ARG A 26 19.57 -6.74 -1.01
C ARG A 26 20.19 -5.37 -0.75
N ALA A 27 21.17 -5.30 0.15
CA ALA A 27 21.90 -4.06 0.43
C ALA A 27 22.58 -3.51 -0.83
N LYS A 28 23.30 -4.33 -1.59
CA LYS A 28 23.89 -3.92 -2.88
C LYS A 28 22.87 -3.38 -3.85
N ARG A 29 21.66 -3.98 -3.92
CA ARG A 29 20.60 -3.52 -4.81
C ARG A 29 20.00 -2.17 -4.41
N TYR A 30 19.81 -1.93 -3.12
CA TYR A 30 19.08 -0.75 -2.62
C TYR A 30 19.99 0.40 -2.23
N TYR A 31 21.22 0.13 -1.85
CA TYR A 31 22.18 1.12 -1.38
C TYR A 31 23.42 1.24 -2.25
N GLY A 32 23.49 0.50 -3.36
CA GLY A 32 24.63 0.53 -4.30
C GLY A 32 24.78 1.82 -5.09
N THR A 33 23.71 2.62 -5.15
CA THR A 33 23.71 3.97 -5.71
C THR A 33 23.24 4.92 -4.63
N SER A 34 24.16 5.72 -4.06
CA SER A 34 23.75 6.86 -3.24
C SER A 34 23.23 7.96 -4.15
N SER A 35 22.09 8.53 -3.85
CA SER A 35 21.66 9.79 -4.44
C SER A 35 21.85 10.87 -3.38
N ASP A 36 22.30 12.06 -3.80
CA ASP A 36 22.38 13.25 -2.93
C ASP A 36 21.00 13.85 -2.65
N ILE A 37 19.93 13.13 -3.01
CA ILE A 37 18.54 13.55 -2.80
C ILE A 37 18.18 13.32 -1.34
N THR A 38 17.80 14.38 -0.67
CA THR A 38 17.26 14.36 0.68
C THR A 38 15.75 14.19 0.64
N GLY A 39 15.19 13.48 1.61
CA GLY A 39 13.75 13.28 1.75
C GLY A 39 13.35 13.30 3.22
N VAL A 40 12.07 13.54 3.46
CA VAL A 40 11.47 13.51 4.80
C VAL A 40 10.53 12.32 4.91
N VAL A 41 10.65 11.57 6.01
CA VAL A 41 9.74 10.48 6.33
C VAL A 41 8.97 10.86 7.60
N ARG A 42 7.64 10.81 7.51
CA ARG A 42 6.74 11.09 8.64
C ARG A 42 5.84 9.90 8.92
N LEU A 43 5.69 9.56 10.18
CA LEU A 43 4.67 8.62 10.65
C LEU A 43 3.45 9.43 11.06
N ALA A 44 2.42 9.43 10.22
CA ALA A 44 1.20 10.19 10.44
C ALA A 44 0.00 9.55 9.70
N ASP A 45 -1.20 9.94 10.06
CA ASP A 45 -2.42 9.59 9.32
C ASP A 45 -2.59 10.59 8.16
N SER A 46 -2.52 10.09 6.93
CA SER A 46 -2.64 10.93 5.73
C SER A 46 -4.04 11.56 5.52
N ARG A 47 -5.03 11.15 6.32
CA ARG A 47 -6.35 11.80 6.38
C ARG A 47 -6.30 13.13 7.14
N GLU A 48 -5.26 13.35 7.93
CA GLU A 48 -5.01 14.62 8.63
C GLU A 48 -4.20 15.54 7.72
N ALA A 49 -4.65 16.80 7.58
CA ALA A 49 -4.03 17.75 6.65
C ALA A 49 -2.56 18.04 7.00
N GLU A 50 -2.24 18.03 8.29
CA GLU A 50 -0.89 18.29 8.81
C GLU A 50 0.12 17.22 8.42
N ALA A 51 -0.35 16.01 8.13
CA ALA A 51 0.49 14.86 7.78
C ALA A 51 1.32 15.11 6.51
N LEU A 52 0.76 15.85 5.55
CA LEU A 52 1.34 16.06 4.23
C LEU A 52 1.99 17.46 4.06
N GLN A 53 1.97 18.29 5.10
CA GLN A 53 2.52 19.66 5.00
C GLN A 53 4.01 19.62 4.63
N PRO A 54 4.45 20.44 3.66
CA PRO A 54 5.85 20.59 3.34
C PRO A 54 6.62 21.26 4.48
N GLU A 55 7.95 21.20 4.44
CA GLU A 55 8.80 21.84 5.46
C GLU A 55 8.71 23.36 5.45
N THR A 56 8.49 23.94 4.28
CA THR A 56 8.28 25.38 4.11
C THR A 56 6.95 25.66 3.43
N PRO A 57 6.25 26.74 3.79
CA PRO A 57 4.94 27.06 3.23
C PRO A 57 4.94 27.29 1.71
N GLU A 58 6.09 27.69 1.16
CA GLU A 58 6.29 27.97 -0.27
C GLU A 58 6.50 26.72 -1.10
N THR A 59 6.92 25.61 -0.47
CA THR A 59 7.16 24.35 -1.16
C THR A 59 5.86 23.74 -1.64
N ARG A 60 5.86 23.27 -2.87
CA ARG A 60 4.75 22.50 -3.47
C ARG A 60 5.30 21.23 -4.08
N PHE A 61 4.48 20.17 -4.07
CA PHE A 61 4.84 18.88 -4.66
C PHE A 61 4.32 18.79 -6.10
N ASP A 62 5.16 18.34 -7.00
CA ASP A 62 4.80 18.14 -8.41
C ASP A 62 4.21 16.74 -8.67
N TRP A 63 4.47 15.80 -7.76
CA TRP A 63 4.07 14.41 -7.92
C TRP A 63 3.51 13.81 -6.64
N VAL A 64 2.44 13.04 -6.82
CA VAL A 64 1.92 12.10 -5.82
C VAL A 64 2.02 10.69 -6.40
N ILE A 65 2.80 9.82 -5.77
CA ILE A 65 2.97 8.43 -6.18
C ILE A 65 2.60 7.54 -5.00
N THR A 66 1.57 6.70 -5.16
CA THR A 66 1.05 5.94 -4.04
C THR A 66 0.45 4.58 -4.45
N SER A 67 0.42 3.67 -3.50
CA SER A 67 -0.33 2.42 -3.56
C SER A 67 -1.06 2.25 -2.22
N PRO A 68 -2.27 2.78 -2.08
CA PRO A 68 -3.03 2.70 -0.84
C PRO A 68 -3.44 1.24 -0.54
N PRO A 69 -3.79 0.92 0.71
CA PRO A 69 -4.31 -0.40 1.06
C PRO A 69 -5.52 -0.76 0.20
N TYR A 70 -5.63 -2.04 -0.21
CA TYR A 70 -6.79 -2.49 -0.98
C TYR A 70 -8.01 -2.67 -0.07
N TYR A 71 -9.18 -2.36 -0.59
CA TYR A 71 -10.42 -2.50 0.16
C TYR A 71 -10.61 -3.93 0.69
N GLY A 72 -10.85 -4.04 1.99
CA GLY A 72 -11.01 -5.31 2.69
C GLY A 72 -9.70 -5.96 3.15
N MET A 73 -8.53 -5.41 2.88
CA MET A 73 -7.24 -5.90 3.38
C MET A 73 -7.05 -5.51 4.86
N ARG A 74 -7.73 -6.23 5.75
CA ARG A 74 -7.67 -5.98 7.20
C ARG A 74 -6.43 -6.52 7.89
N THR A 75 -5.60 -7.28 7.16
CA THR A 75 -4.42 -7.95 7.71
C THR A 75 -3.12 -7.20 7.44
N TYR A 76 -3.18 -5.97 6.90
CA TYR A 76 -1.97 -5.24 6.53
C TYR A 76 -1.00 -5.05 7.72
N ILE A 77 -1.49 -4.57 8.85
CA ILE A 77 -0.67 -4.43 10.07
C ILE A 77 -0.25 -5.80 10.63
N PRO A 78 -1.16 -6.77 10.81
CA PRO A 78 -0.77 -8.13 11.20
C PRO A 78 0.30 -8.77 10.30
N ASP A 79 0.22 -8.56 8.99
CA ASP A 79 1.18 -9.12 8.03
C ASP A 79 2.57 -8.45 8.12
N GLN A 80 2.64 -7.22 8.58
CA GLN A 80 3.89 -6.50 8.83
C GLN A 80 4.46 -6.72 10.23
N TRP A 81 3.70 -7.35 11.13
CA TRP A 81 4.07 -7.46 12.55
C TRP A 81 5.49 -8.01 12.76
N LEU A 82 5.88 -9.08 12.07
CA LEU A 82 7.20 -9.68 12.24
C LEU A 82 8.34 -8.70 11.89
N ARG A 83 8.14 -7.89 10.85
CA ARG A 83 9.12 -6.85 10.45
C ARG A 83 9.22 -5.75 11.49
N ASN A 84 8.08 -5.30 12.00
CA ASN A 84 8.02 -4.29 13.06
C ASN A 84 8.66 -4.79 14.34
N TRP A 85 8.41 -6.05 14.71
CA TRP A 85 9.02 -6.68 15.87
C TRP A 85 10.57 -6.69 15.79
N PHE A 86 11.14 -7.02 14.63
CA PHE A 86 12.60 -7.00 14.41
C PHE A 86 13.23 -5.62 14.62
N VAL A 87 12.49 -4.53 14.46
CA VAL A 87 12.98 -3.16 14.67
C VAL A 87 12.51 -2.55 16.00
N GLY A 88 12.13 -3.40 16.96
CA GLY A 88 11.73 -2.98 18.31
C GLY A 88 10.25 -2.66 18.48
N GLY A 89 9.40 -3.11 17.56
CA GLY A 89 7.95 -3.01 17.68
C GLY A 89 7.36 -4.00 18.69
N PRO A 90 6.02 -4.01 18.84
CA PRO A 90 5.33 -4.79 19.87
C PRO A 90 5.54 -6.29 19.71
N ASP A 91 5.58 -7.01 20.84
CA ASP A 91 5.75 -8.47 20.91
C ASP A 91 4.50 -9.28 20.51
N ALA A 92 3.35 -8.61 20.42
CA ALA A 92 2.07 -9.20 20.04
C ALA A 92 1.50 -8.58 18.75
N VAL A 93 0.80 -9.42 17.98
CA VAL A 93 0.10 -8.95 16.76
C VAL A 93 -1.15 -8.16 17.15
N GLU A 94 -1.24 -6.94 16.68
CA GLU A 94 -2.43 -6.11 16.82
C GLU A 94 -3.37 -6.31 15.63
N TYR A 95 -4.63 -6.71 15.90
CA TYR A 95 -5.66 -6.93 14.87
C TYR A 95 -6.71 -5.80 14.80
N THR A 96 -6.70 -4.86 15.76
CA THR A 96 -7.75 -3.86 15.96
C THR A 96 -7.27 -2.42 15.88
N ASN A 97 -6.23 -2.16 15.09
CA ASN A 97 -5.70 -0.81 14.96
C ASN A 97 -6.70 0.12 14.26
N ARG A 98 -7.12 1.19 14.96
CA ARG A 98 -8.08 2.19 14.46
C ARG A 98 -7.44 3.24 13.55
N ALA A 99 -6.12 3.31 13.48
CA ALA A 99 -5.39 4.21 12.59
C ALA A 99 -5.29 3.72 11.13
N GLN A 100 -6.11 2.73 10.76
CA GLN A 100 -6.24 2.26 9.38
C GLN A 100 -7.45 2.90 8.70
N ILE A 101 -7.39 2.98 7.37
CA ILE A 101 -8.55 3.33 6.55
C ILE A 101 -9.72 2.39 6.86
N VAL A 102 -10.92 2.94 6.94
CA VAL A 102 -12.13 2.20 7.29
C VAL A 102 -12.49 1.20 6.17
N HIS A 103 -12.78 -0.04 6.55
CA HIS A 103 -13.18 -1.11 5.63
C HIS A 103 -14.62 -1.60 5.92
N SER A 104 -15.47 -0.75 6.52
CA SER A 104 -16.86 -1.09 6.85
C SER A 104 -17.71 -1.18 5.58
N SER A 105 -17.60 -0.21 4.70
CA SER A 105 -18.26 -0.17 3.41
C SER A 105 -17.33 0.34 2.30
N PRO A 106 -17.62 0.06 1.01
CA PRO A 106 -16.90 0.68 -0.11
C PRO A 106 -17.01 2.21 -0.11
N GLU A 107 -18.16 2.74 0.31
CA GLU A 107 -18.44 4.17 0.36
C GLU A 107 -17.59 4.88 1.41
N ASP A 108 -17.50 4.34 2.63
CA ASP A 108 -16.67 4.87 3.70
C ASP A 108 -15.19 4.83 3.32
N PHE A 109 -14.77 3.72 2.70
CA PHE A 109 -13.39 3.57 2.22
C PHE A 109 -13.05 4.61 1.14
N ALA A 110 -13.95 4.83 0.18
CA ALA A 110 -13.77 5.84 -0.85
C ALA A 110 -13.76 7.27 -0.27
N ALA A 111 -14.57 7.51 0.78
CA ALA A 111 -14.59 8.81 1.47
C ALA A 111 -13.28 9.08 2.22
N ASP A 112 -12.73 8.09 2.91
CA ASP A 112 -11.42 8.20 3.57
C ASP A 112 -10.30 8.49 2.56
N LEU A 113 -10.26 7.76 1.42
CA LEU A 113 -9.30 8.05 0.35
C LEU A 113 -9.49 9.44 -0.25
N ARG A 114 -10.74 9.88 -0.45
CA ARG A 114 -11.03 11.22 -0.94
C ARG A 114 -10.45 12.30 -0.03
N GLN A 115 -10.52 12.11 1.28
CA GLN A 115 -9.90 13.02 2.23
C GLN A 115 -8.38 13.07 2.05
N VAL A 116 -7.73 11.91 1.87
CA VAL A 116 -6.28 11.85 1.57
C VAL A 116 -5.94 12.60 0.28
N TRP A 117 -6.77 12.43 -0.77
CA TRP A 117 -6.53 13.11 -2.04
C TRP A 117 -6.70 14.62 -1.95
N ARG A 118 -7.68 15.11 -1.18
CA ARG A 118 -7.85 16.55 -0.90
C ARG A 118 -6.68 17.12 -0.14
N ASN A 119 -6.18 16.41 0.86
CA ASN A 119 -5.00 16.82 1.61
C ASN A 119 -3.77 16.88 0.70
N ALA A 120 -3.58 15.89 -0.17
CA ALA A 120 -2.49 15.89 -1.14
C ALA A 120 -2.64 17.03 -2.16
N GLU A 121 -3.84 17.31 -2.64
CA GLU A 121 -4.13 18.41 -3.56
C GLU A 121 -3.70 19.77 -2.95
N SER A 122 -4.02 20.01 -1.69
CA SER A 122 -3.75 21.28 -1.00
C SER A 122 -2.27 21.64 -0.89
N VAL A 123 -1.38 20.66 -0.98
CA VAL A 123 0.08 20.84 -0.88
C VAL A 123 0.82 20.66 -2.20
N CYS A 124 0.10 20.38 -3.28
CA CYS A 124 0.66 20.21 -4.62
C CYS A 124 0.66 21.48 -5.44
N ALA A 125 1.57 21.56 -6.41
CA ALA A 125 1.59 22.63 -7.42
C ALA A 125 0.38 22.51 -8.37
N GLU A 126 0.07 23.61 -9.08
CA GLU A 126 -0.78 23.57 -10.28
C GLU A 126 -0.13 22.62 -11.30
N ASP A 127 -0.93 21.89 -12.06
CA ASP A 127 -0.48 20.84 -12.98
C ASP A 127 0.26 19.65 -12.36
N ALA A 128 0.26 19.51 -11.03
CA ALA A 128 0.83 18.35 -10.36
C ALA A 128 0.20 17.05 -10.87
N LYS A 129 0.98 15.99 -10.86
CA LYS A 129 0.58 14.66 -11.37
C LYS A 129 0.43 13.67 -10.23
N MET A 130 -0.56 12.80 -10.35
CA MET A 130 -0.77 11.71 -9.41
C MET A 130 -0.78 10.38 -10.15
N VAL A 131 -0.13 9.38 -9.54
CA VAL A 131 -0.21 7.98 -9.98
C VAL A 131 -0.61 7.12 -8.80
N ILE A 132 -1.72 6.42 -8.93
CA ILE A 132 -2.23 5.51 -7.93
C ILE A 132 -2.20 4.10 -8.50
N ARG A 133 -1.43 3.20 -7.89
CA ARG A 133 -1.56 1.76 -8.15
C ARG A 133 -2.60 1.19 -7.21
N PHE A 134 -3.66 0.63 -7.76
CA PHE A 134 -4.76 0.09 -6.98
C PHE A 134 -5.29 -1.21 -7.57
N GLY A 135 -5.68 -2.14 -6.70
CA GLY A 135 -6.25 -3.42 -7.07
C GLY A 135 -7.32 -3.87 -6.08
N GLY A 136 -7.86 -5.04 -6.33
CA GLY A 136 -8.89 -5.62 -5.48
C GLY A 136 -8.45 -6.90 -4.76
N ILE A 137 -9.33 -7.37 -3.90
CA ILE A 137 -9.27 -8.69 -3.26
C ILE A 137 -10.46 -9.50 -3.74
N THR A 138 -10.22 -10.72 -4.21
CA THR A 138 -11.22 -11.60 -4.84
C THR A 138 -12.45 -11.86 -3.97
N ASP A 139 -12.28 -11.84 -2.64
CA ASP A 139 -13.36 -12.11 -1.69
C ASP A 139 -14.27 -10.90 -1.44
N ARG A 140 -14.00 -9.77 -2.09
CA ARG A 140 -14.77 -8.54 -1.95
C ARG A 140 -15.51 -8.22 -3.22
N ARG A 141 -16.81 -7.88 -3.08
CA ARG A 141 -17.70 -7.56 -4.22
C ARG A 141 -17.54 -6.14 -4.76
N ALA A 142 -16.63 -5.34 -4.22
CA ALA A 142 -16.37 -4.00 -4.71
C ALA A 142 -15.40 -4.03 -5.89
N ASP A 143 -15.78 -3.39 -7.00
CA ASP A 143 -14.89 -3.18 -8.14
C ASP A 143 -13.81 -2.17 -7.76
N PRO A 144 -12.51 -2.51 -7.89
CA PRO A 144 -11.43 -1.61 -7.48
C PRO A 144 -11.38 -0.34 -8.33
N LEU A 145 -11.76 -0.42 -9.61
CA LEU A 145 -11.75 0.73 -10.49
C LEU A 145 -12.87 1.71 -10.16
N ASP A 146 -14.07 1.22 -9.86
CA ASP A 146 -15.18 2.06 -9.42
C ASP A 146 -14.89 2.72 -8.07
N LEU A 147 -14.23 1.99 -7.17
CA LEU A 147 -13.83 2.48 -5.86
C LEU A 147 -12.84 3.65 -5.98
N ILE A 148 -11.78 3.49 -6.78
CA ILE A 148 -10.77 4.55 -6.95
C ILE A 148 -11.35 5.75 -7.70
N LYS A 149 -12.21 5.53 -8.70
CA LYS A 149 -12.93 6.62 -9.39
C LYS A 149 -13.82 7.40 -8.42
N SER A 150 -14.59 6.69 -7.58
CA SER A 150 -15.42 7.31 -6.55
C SER A 150 -14.60 8.09 -5.55
N SER A 151 -13.42 7.60 -5.15
CA SER A 151 -12.55 8.32 -4.22
C SER A 151 -11.95 9.58 -4.80
N LEU A 152 -11.70 9.63 -6.11
CA LEU A 152 -11.18 10.81 -6.82
C LEU A 152 -12.25 11.84 -7.16
N SER A 153 -13.52 11.47 -7.11
CA SER A 153 -14.62 12.42 -7.31
C SER A 153 -14.57 13.52 -6.26
N ASP A 154 -14.70 14.77 -6.68
CA ASP A 154 -14.66 15.96 -5.79
C ASP A 154 -13.39 16.07 -4.92
N SER A 155 -12.27 15.52 -5.38
CA SER A 155 -10.99 15.52 -4.65
C SER A 155 -9.98 16.59 -5.12
N GLY A 156 -10.34 17.37 -6.14
CA GLY A 156 -9.41 18.30 -6.81
C GLY A 156 -8.53 17.63 -7.87
N TRP A 157 -8.62 16.32 -8.06
CA TRP A 157 -7.86 15.57 -9.06
C TRP A 157 -8.74 15.11 -10.21
N ARG A 158 -8.25 15.28 -11.45
CA ARG A 158 -8.91 14.82 -12.67
C ARG A 158 -8.17 13.63 -13.26
N ILE A 159 -8.85 12.49 -13.40
CA ILE A 159 -8.30 11.29 -14.05
C ILE A 159 -7.98 11.59 -15.51
N THR A 160 -6.77 11.26 -15.94
CA THR A 160 -6.31 11.43 -17.34
C THR A 160 -6.15 10.11 -18.05
N THR A 161 -5.68 9.07 -17.35
CA THR A 161 -5.40 7.77 -17.96
C THR A 161 -5.59 6.66 -16.93
N ILE A 162 -6.10 5.53 -17.38
CA ILE A 162 -6.17 4.28 -16.59
C ILE A 162 -5.50 3.20 -17.42
N ARG A 163 -4.56 2.47 -16.82
CA ARG A 163 -3.86 1.35 -17.45
C ARG A 163 -3.94 0.12 -16.56
N GLU A 164 -4.12 -1.03 -17.16
CA GLU A 164 -3.91 -2.29 -16.45
C GLU A 164 -2.41 -2.47 -16.16
N ALA A 165 -2.09 -2.73 -14.90
CA ALA A 165 -0.72 -2.89 -14.41
C ALA A 165 -0.33 -4.37 -14.26
N GLY A 166 -1.15 -5.27 -14.83
CA GLY A 166 -0.98 -6.72 -14.69
C GLY A 166 -1.79 -7.30 -13.53
N THR A 167 -1.46 -8.51 -13.16
CA THR A 167 -2.12 -9.19 -12.04
C THR A 167 -1.14 -9.33 -10.89
N ALA A 168 -1.63 -9.18 -9.67
CA ALA A 168 -0.85 -9.35 -8.44
C ALA A 168 -0.18 -10.74 -8.29
N THR A 169 -0.45 -11.68 -9.20
CA THR A 169 0.09 -13.04 -9.22
C THR A 169 1.39 -13.19 -10.01
N GLU A 170 1.75 -12.25 -10.85
CA GLU A 170 3.02 -12.30 -11.60
C GLU A 170 4.24 -12.13 -10.70
N GLY A 171 4.04 -11.67 -9.47
CA GLY A 171 5.05 -11.63 -8.42
C GLY A 171 4.71 -12.58 -7.28
N LYS A 172 5.09 -13.85 -7.36
CA LYS A 172 5.13 -14.87 -6.30
C LYS A 172 4.49 -14.46 -4.96
N ARG A 173 3.16 -14.56 -4.83
CA ARG A 173 2.49 -14.40 -3.54
C ARG A 173 2.87 -15.56 -2.63
N GLN A 174 3.45 -15.28 -1.47
CA GLN A 174 3.65 -16.30 -0.43
C GLN A 174 2.34 -17.02 -0.07
N ALA A 175 1.20 -16.31 -0.15
CA ALA A 175 -0.12 -16.88 0.12
C ALA A 175 -0.47 -18.04 -0.83
N ASP A 176 -0.04 -18.03 -2.09
CA ASP A 176 -0.36 -19.08 -3.07
C ASP A 176 0.31 -20.42 -2.74
N ALA A 177 1.41 -20.42 -1.97
CA ALA A 177 2.02 -21.64 -1.46
C ALA A 177 1.18 -22.32 -0.36
N PHE A 178 0.23 -21.61 0.26
CA PHE A 178 -0.57 -22.08 1.39
C PHE A 178 -2.02 -22.38 1.04
N LEU A 179 -2.53 -21.92 -0.09
CA LEU A 179 -3.92 -22.11 -0.48
C LEU A 179 -4.07 -23.35 -1.39
N ARG A 180 -5.04 -24.22 -1.06
CA ARG A 180 -5.44 -25.34 -1.92
C ARG A 180 -6.14 -24.92 -3.20
N THR A 181 -6.78 -23.76 -3.18
CA THR A 181 -7.45 -23.14 -4.32
C THR A 181 -6.75 -21.82 -4.60
N LYS A 182 -6.18 -21.68 -5.79
CA LYS A 182 -5.63 -20.40 -6.23
C LYS A 182 -6.80 -19.42 -6.37
N SER A 183 -6.82 -18.36 -5.58
CA SER A 183 -7.74 -17.25 -5.81
C SER A 183 -7.47 -16.71 -7.22
N LYS A 184 -8.53 -16.40 -7.96
CA LYS A 184 -8.35 -15.71 -9.26
C LYS A 184 -7.57 -14.42 -9.02
N PRO A 185 -6.47 -14.19 -9.75
CA PRO A 185 -5.76 -12.94 -9.62
C PRO A 185 -6.68 -11.79 -10.04
N MET A 186 -6.73 -10.75 -9.24
CA MET A 186 -7.41 -9.51 -9.64
C MET A 186 -6.42 -8.59 -10.36
N VAL A 187 -6.92 -7.90 -11.37
CA VAL A 187 -6.16 -6.91 -12.11
C VAL A 187 -5.82 -5.74 -11.19
N GLU A 188 -4.61 -5.27 -11.27
CA GLU A 188 -4.18 -4.00 -10.69
C GLU A 188 -4.21 -2.92 -11.78
N TYR A 189 -4.52 -1.71 -11.39
CA TYR A 189 -4.62 -0.55 -12.27
C TYR A 189 -3.63 0.52 -11.84
N ASP A 190 -2.98 1.15 -12.81
CA ASP A 190 -2.31 2.43 -12.65
C ASP A 190 -3.27 3.53 -13.09
N VAL A 191 -3.77 4.29 -12.14
CA VAL A 191 -4.66 5.43 -12.36
C VAL A 191 -3.84 6.71 -12.32
N TRP A 192 -3.84 7.41 -13.44
CA TRP A 192 -3.15 8.69 -13.59
C TRP A 192 -4.16 9.81 -13.47
N ALA A 193 -3.81 10.81 -12.69
CA ALA A 193 -4.61 12.02 -12.52
C ALA A 193 -3.72 13.26 -12.53
N THR A 194 -4.30 14.41 -12.77
CA THR A 194 -3.64 15.71 -12.70
C THR A 194 -4.48 16.67 -11.87
N ARG A 195 -3.84 17.58 -11.20
CA ARG A 195 -4.48 18.75 -10.62
C ARG A 195 -4.77 19.71 -11.78
N PRO A 196 -6.04 20.12 -12.00
CA PRO A 196 -6.38 21.08 -13.05
C PRO A 196 -5.93 22.50 -12.71
#